data_e61e83c11d17ac4b23b0202236f0125a
#
_entry.id   e61e83c11d17ac4b23b0202236f0125a
#
_cell.length_a   1.000
_cell.length_b   1.000
_cell.length_c   1.000
_cell.angle_alpha   90.00
_cell.angle_beta   90.00
_cell.angle_gamma   90.00
#
_symmetry.space_group_name_H-M   'P 1'
#
loop_
_entity.id
_entity.type
_entity.pdbx_description
1 polymer ?
#
loop_
_entity_poly.entity_id
_entity_poly.type
_entity_poly.pdbx_seq_one_letter_code
_entity_poly.pdbx_strand_id
1 'polypeptide(L)'
;LQQKLTAMISPYTIMGMTIIYKNKKVEKDFSSKYRKLWKYPSEVKRKLEAIENFIKSSNSFKDLANYPTLHLERLKGNRKNEWSIRVGNTGYRITLIPCDDEQNELIDGDILNRCEFIKIVKITEVSKHYGQ
;
A
#
# COMPACT_ATOMS: atom_id res chain seq x y z
N LEU A 1 19.80 26.96 9.24
CA LEU A 1 19.18 26.49 9.35
C LEU A 1 18.68 26.17 9.57
N GLN A 2 18.59 26.03 9.47
CA GLN A 2 17.92 25.35 9.51
C GLN A 2 17.13 25.29 9.78
N GLN A 3 17.04 25.47 9.85
CA GLN A 3 16.21 25.09 9.96
C GLN A 3 15.58 25.02 9.66
N LYS A 4 15.76 25.34 9.38
CA LYS A 4 15.09 25.03 9.02
C LYS A 4 14.80 24.58 8.68
N LEU A 5 15.30 24.51 8.42
CA LEU A 5 14.73 23.81 8.23
C LEU A 5 14.40 23.40 8.86
N THR A 6 14.82 23.30 9.25
CA THR A 6 14.14 22.79 9.74
C THR A 6 13.20 22.96 10.12
N ALA A 7 13.53 23.03 10.43
CA ALA A 7 12.49 23.04 10.69
C ALA A 7 11.76 23.23 10.29
N MET A 8 12.04 23.44 9.91
CA MET A 8 10.98 23.32 9.51
C MET A 8 10.60 22.33 8.70
N ILE A 9 11.20 21.27 8.69
CA ILE A 9 10.57 20.11 8.13
C ILE A 9 9.39 19.81 9.00
N SER A 10 8.21 19.85 8.41
CA SER A 10 7.01 19.50 9.11
C SER A 10 7.05 18.02 9.47
N PRO A 11 6.80 17.65 10.72
CA PRO A 11 6.72 16.21 11.05
C PRO A 11 5.68 15.49 10.22
N TYR A 12 4.67 16.19 9.75
CA TYR A 12 3.62 15.55 8.96
C TYR A 12 4.07 15.15 7.57
N THR A 13 5.12 15.75 7.04
CA THR A 13 5.61 15.40 5.73
C THR A 13 6.56 14.22 5.75
N ILE A 14 7.12 13.89 6.93
CA ILE A 14 8.03 12.75 7.05
C ILE A 14 7.38 11.54 7.66
N MET A 15 6.15 11.67 8.17
CA MET A 15 5.40 10.55 8.71
C MET A 15 4.45 10.03 7.66
N GLY A 16 4.26 8.72 7.69
CA GLY A 16 3.36 8.09 6.77
C GLY A 16 4.04 7.59 5.53
N MET A 17 3.34 6.72 4.84
CA MET A 17 3.84 6.14 3.61
C MET A 17 3.23 6.83 2.40
N THR A 18 3.96 6.80 1.30
CA THR A 18 3.47 7.32 0.03
C THR A 18 2.92 6.16 -0.80
N ILE A 19 1.76 6.37 -1.39
CA ILE A 19 1.13 5.41 -2.28
C ILE A 19 1.25 5.93 -3.70
N ILE A 20 1.83 5.12 -4.58
CA ILE A 20 1.85 5.40 -6.00
C ILE A 20 1.10 4.28 -6.72
N TYR A 21 0.85 4.43 -7.99
CA TYR A 21 -0.03 3.52 -8.73
C TYR A 21 0.63 3.07 -10.02
N LYS A 22 0.35 1.82 -10.40
CA LYS A 22 0.85 1.28 -11.65
C LYS A 22 0.35 2.10 -12.84
N ASN A 23 -0.92 2.52 -12.81
CA ASN A 23 -1.50 3.33 -13.88
C ASN A 23 -2.76 4.03 -13.34
N LYS A 24 -3.37 4.84 -14.20
CA LYS A 24 -4.54 5.63 -13.81
C LYS A 24 -5.74 4.77 -13.45
N LYS A 25 -5.91 3.64 -14.13
CA LYS A 25 -7.02 2.74 -13.82
C LYS A 25 -6.90 2.20 -12.39
N VAL A 26 -5.70 1.79 -12.01
CA VAL A 26 -5.47 1.29 -10.65
C VAL A 26 -5.69 2.38 -9.62
N GLU A 27 -5.25 3.60 -9.91
CA GLU A 27 -5.50 4.72 -9.02
C GLU A 27 -6.99 4.92 -8.80
N LYS A 28 -7.77 4.88 -9.87
CA LYS A 28 -9.22 5.05 -9.77
C LYS A 28 -9.88 3.91 -9.01
N ASP A 29 -9.31 2.71 -9.09
CA ASP A 29 -9.87 1.54 -8.42
C ASP A 29 -9.57 1.56 -6.92
N PHE A 30 -8.49 2.19 -6.49
CA PHE A 30 -8.07 2.12 -5.10
C PHE A 30 -8.20 3.42 -4.31
N SER A 31 -7.92 4.56 -4.93
CA SER A 31 -7.88 5.82 -4.18
C SER A 31 -9.28 6.31 -3.84
N SER A 32 -9.49 6.64 -2.56
CA SER A 32 -10.78 7.15 -2.11
C SER A 32 -11.16 8.48 -2.75
N LYS A 33 -10.19 9.15 -3.38
CA LYS A 33 -10.45 10.31 -4.19
C LYS A 33 -11.50 10.02 -5.27
N TYR A 34 -11.55 8.77 -5.73
CA TYR A 34 -12.48 8.32 -6.77
C TYR A 34 -13.62 7.47 -6.21
N ARG A 35 -13.85 7.52 -4.91
CA ARG A 35 -14.81 6.65 -4.24
C ARG A 35 -16.20 6.70 -4.88
N LYS A 36 -16.60 7.85 -5.37
CA LYS A 36 -17.94 8.01 -5.97
C LYS A 36 -18.10 7.19 -7.25
N LEU A 37 -16.99 6.82 -7.89
CA LEU A 37 -17.02 6.03 -9.11
C LEU A 37 -16.92 4.52 -8.84
N TRP A 38 -16.65 4.14 -7.61
CA TRP A 38 -16.46 2.73 -7.26
C TRP A 38 -17.77 1.96 -7.36
N LYS A 39 -17.67 0.75 -7.92
CA LYS A 39 -18.82 -0.14 -8.03
C LYS A 39 -18.72 -1.35 -7.14
N TYR A 40 -17.87 -1.29 -6.14
CA TYR A 40 -17.73 -2.37 -5.16
C TYR A 40 -18.93 -2.41 -4.22
N PRO A 41 -19.17 -3.57 -3.59
CA PRO A 41 -20.11 -3.62 -2.47
C PRO A 41 -19.71 -2.64 -1.37
N SER A 42 -20.68 -2.18 -0.61
CA SER A 42 -20.44 -1.17 0.44
C SER A 42 -19.36 -1.57 1.42
N GLU A 43 -19.32 -2.84 1.81
CA GLU A 43 -18.31 -3.31 2.75
C GLU A 43 -16.92 -3.20 2.17
N VAL A 44 -16.76 -3.52 0.88
CA VAL A 44 -15.49 -3.42 0.21
C VAL A 44 -15.03 -1.96 0.15
N LYS A 45 -15.95 -1.04 -0.19
CA LYS A 45 -15.63 0.38 -0.22
C LYS A 45 -15.11 0.86 1.12
N ARG A 46 -15.80 0.50 2.19
CA ARG A 46 -15.43 0.92 3.54
C ARG A 46 -14.05 0.39 3.92
N LYS A 47 -13.80 -0.88 3.61
CA LYS A 47 -12.53 -1.50 3.95
C LYS A 47 -11.37 -1.00 3.09
N LEU A 48 -11.62 -0.72 1.81
CA LEU A 48 -10.58 -0.13 0.96
C LEU A 48 -10.16 1.23 1.49
N GLU A 49 -11.13 2.04 1.88
CA GLU A 49 -10.82 3.35 2.43
C GLU A 49 -10.04 3.24 3.73
N ALA A 50 -10.41 2.29 4.58
CA ALA A 50 -9.68 2.07 5.84
C ALA A 50 -8.25 1.62 5.57
N ILE A 51 -8.04 0.74 4.59
CA ILE A 51 -6.70 0.26 4.25
C ILE A 51 -5.85 1.41 3.69
N GLU A 52 -6.42 2.23 2.83
CA GLU A 52 -5.72 3.40 2.30
C GLU A 52 -5.25 4.30 3.44
N ASN A 53 -6.14 4.58 4.37
CA ASN A 53 -5.81 5.43 5.51
C ASN A 53 -4.75 4.79 6.40
N PHE A 54 -4.83 3.48 6.60
CA PHE A 54 -3.84 2.78 7.40
C PHE A 54 -2.46 2.87 6.76
N ILE A 55 -2.38 2.66 5.44
CA ILE A 55 -1.10 2.77 4.74
C ILE A 55 -0.54 4.18 4.87
N LYS A 56 -1.36 5.18 4.61
CA LYS A 56 -0.92 6.57 4.65
C LYS A 56 -0.46 7.01 6.03
N SER A 57 -1.01 6.42 7.08
CA SER A 57 -0.63 6.77 8.45
C SER A 57 0.49 5.88 9.00
N SER A 58 0.85 4.83 8.30
CA SER A 58 1.93 3.93 8.71
C SER A 58 3.28 4.58 8.48
N ASN A 59 4.27 4.20 9.27
CA ASN A 59 5.61 4.75 9.14
C ASN A 59 6.43 4.06 8.06
N SER A 60 6.14 2.80 7.80
CA SER A 60 6.91 2.02 6.83
C SER A 60 6.19 0.72 6.50
N PHE A 61 6.75 -0.01 5.55
CA PHE A 61 6.24 -1.32 5.16
C PHE A 61 6.19 -2.29 6.34
N LYS A 62 7.05 -2.08 7.32
CA LYS A 62 7.05 -2.90 8.54
C LYS A 62 5.71 -2.85 9.26
N ASP A 63 5.07 -1.67 9.30
CA ASP A 63 3.77 -1.55 9.93
C ASP A 63 2.72 -2.37 9.22
N LEU A 64 2.81 -2.46 7.89
CA LEU A 64 1.89 -3.29 7.13
C LEU A 64 2.13 -4.77 7.42
N ALA A 65 3.39 -5.16 7.49
CA ALA A 65 3.76 -6.55 7.76
C ALA A 65 3.33 -6.98 9.17
N ASN A 66 3.35 -6.05 10.11
CA ASN A 66 3.04 -6.36 11.51
C ASN A 66 1.57 -6.22 11.88
N TYR A 67 0.71 -5.86 10.92
CA TYR A 67 -0.71 -5.74 11.20
C TYR A 67 -1.44 -6.97 10.66
N PRO A 68 -1.77 -7.94 11.54
CA PRO A 68 -2.31 -9.24 11.09
C PRO A 68 -3.57 -9.13 10.25
N THR A 69 -4.39 -8.11 10.48
CA THR A 69 -5.65 -7.93 9.76
C THR A 69 -5.42 -7.84 8.24
N LEU A 70 -4.27 -7.33 7.81
CA LEU A 70 -3.99 -7.16 6.39
C LEU A 70 -3.60 -8.47 5.70
N HIS A 71 -3.12 -9.44 6.45
CA HIS A 71 -2.62 -10.69 5.89
C HIS A 71 -1.64 -10.43 4.76
N LEU A 72 -0.69 -9.53 5.00
CA LEU A 72 0.32 -9.20 3.98
C LEU A 72 1.15 -10.42 3.66
N GLU A 73 1.21 -10.79 2.38
CA GLU A 73 1.95 -11.97 1.98
C GLU A 73 2.56 -11.77 0.60
N ARG A 74 3.78 -12.31 0.42
CA ARG A 74 4.47 -12.22 -0.86
C ARG A 74 3.88 -13.24 -1.83
N LEU A 75 3.65 -12.82 -3.06
CA LEU A 75 3.13 -13.71 -4.08
C LEU A 75 4.26 -14.55 -4.66
N LYS A 76 3.90 -15.66 -5.30
CA LYS A 76 4.84 -16.63 -5.84
C LYS A 76 4.75 -16.70 -7.36
N GLY A 77 5.70 -17.41 -7.96
CA GLY A 77 5.71 -17.59 -9.39
C GLY A 77 6.05 -16.33 -10.15
N ASN A 78 5.29 -16.06 -11.20
CA ASN A 78 5.53 -14.90 -12.04
C ASN A 78 5.32 -13.57 -11.33
N ARG A 79 4.67 -13.60 -10.18
CA ARG A 79 4.32 -12.39 -9.44
C ARG A 79 5.11 -12.25 -8.15
N LYS A 80 6.27 -12.87 -8.09
CA LYS A 80 7.07 -12.91 -6.86
C LYS A 80 7.55 -11.56 -6.35
N ASN A 81 7.46 -10.50 -7.17
CA ASN A 81 7.82 -9.16 -6.74
C ASN A 81 6.65 -8.43 -6.10
N GLU A 82 5.47 -9.01 -6.17
CA GLU A 82 4.26 -8.39 -5.66
C GLU A 82 3.86 -9.01 -4.33
N TRP A 83 3.16 -8.20 -3.57
CA TRP A 83 2.62 -8.63 -2.27
C TRP A 83 1.13 -8.40 -2.31
N SER A 84 0.38 -9.13 -1.50
CA SER A 84 -1.07 -8.95 -1.44
C SER A 84 -1.52 -8.60 -0.04
N ILE A 85 -2.59 -7.81 0.02
CA ILE A 85 -3.31 -7.46 1.24
C ILE A 85 -4.75 -7.91 1.05
N ARG A 86 -5.31 -8.58 2.04
CA ARG A 86 -6.73 -8.97 2.00
C ARG A 86 -7.59 -7.78 2.37
N VAL A 87 -8.71 -7.66 1.67
CA VAL A 87 -9.73 -6.66 2.01
C VAL A 87 -10.76 -7.37 2.89
N GLY A 88 -10.38 -7.55 4.16
CA GLY A 88 -11.20 -8.30 5.12
C GLY A 88 -11.54 -9.69 4.61
N ASN A 89 -12.78 -10.10 4.84
CA ASN A 89 -13.28 -11.40 4.38
C ASN A 89 -14.15 -11.27 3.14
N THR A 90 -13.91 -10.27 2.32
CA THR A 90 -14.77 -9.96 1.18
C THR A 90 -14.42 -10.75 -0.08
N GLY A 91 -13.28 -11.42 -0.10
CA GLY A 91 -12.78 -12.07 -1.32
C GLY A 91 -12.01 -11.12 -2.22
N TYR A 92 -11.98 -9.83 -1.91
CA TYR A 92 -11.15 -8.88 -2.65
C TYR A 92 -9.78 -8.81 -2.03
N ARG A 93 -8.80 -8.44 -2.86
CA ARG A 93 -7.46 -8.17 -2.35
C ARG A 93 -6.79 -7.10 -3.19
N ILE A 94 -5.79 -6.49 -2.57
CA ILE A 94 -4.98 -5.45 -3.17
C ILE A 94 -3.60 -6.03 -3.40
N THR A 95 -3.05 -5.79 -4.59
CA THR A 95 -1.69 -6.22 -4.89
C THR A 95 -0.82 -4.98 -4.97
N LEU A 96 0.39 -5.07 -4.41
CA LEU A 96 1.30 -3.93 -4.35
C LEU A 96 2.75 -4.38 -4.43
N ILE A 97 3.63 -3.42 -4.72
CA ILE A 97 5.08 -3.64 -4.77
C ILE A 97 5.74 -2.59 -3.91
N PRO A 98 6.59 -2.99 -2.94
CA PRO A 98 7.37 -2.01 -2.19
C PRO A 98 8.41 -1.35 -3.10
N CYS A 99 8.64 -0.06 -2.89
CA CYS A 99 9.54 0.73 -3.73
C CYS A 99 10.57 1.46 -2.88
N ASP A 100 11.70 1.82 -3.50
CA ASP A 100 12.68 2.66 -2.84
C ASP A 100 12.26 4.13 -2.91
N ASP A 101 13.09 5.02 -2.35
CA ASP A 101 12.75 6.44 -2.27
C ASP A 101 12.69 7.12 -3.63
N GLU A 102 13.24 6.49 -4.65
CA GLU A 102 13.19 7.00 -6.02
C GLU A 102 12.07 6.36 -6.82
N GLN A 103 11.18 5.64 -6.13
CA GLN A 103 10.02 4.98 -6.69
C GLN A 103 10.35 3.78 -7.57
N ASN A 104 11.58 3.25 -7.47
CA ASN A 104 11.94 2.02 -8.17
C ASN A 104 11.44 0.82 -7.40
N GLU A 105 10.90 -0.15 -8.12
CA GLU A 105 10.40 -1.38 -7.50
C GLU A 105 11.52 -2.18 -6.87
N LEU A 106 11.29 -2.66 -5.67
CA LEU A 106 12.23 -3.54 -4.97
C LEU A 106 11.86 -4.96 -5.32
N ILE A 107 12.65 -5.57 -6.20
CA ILE A 107 12.28 -6.84 -6.81
C ILE A 107 13.05 -8.03 -6.28
N ASP A 108 14.04 -7.81 -5.42
CA ASP A 108 14.86 -8.90 -4.91
C ASP A 108 15.23 -8.63 -3.46
N GLY A 109 16.04 -9.53 -2.94
CA GLY A 109 16.56 -9.38 -1.61
C GLY A 109 15.55 -9.70 -0.53
N ASP A 110 15.98 -9.39 0.66
CA ASP A 110 15.22 -9.71 1.84
C ASP A 110 14.42 -8.49 2.26
N ILE A 111 13.26 -8.34 1.63
CA ILE A 111 12.40 -7.18 1.84
C ILE A 111 12.03 -7.05 3.33
N LEU A 112 11.72 -8.17 4.00
CA LEU A 112 11.30 -8.10 5.39
C LEU A 112 12.41 -7.62 6.33
N ASN A 113 13.68 -7.85 5.97
CA ASN A 113 14.78 -7.34 6.79
C ASN A 113 15.02 -5.85 6.60
N ARG A 114 14.44 -5.25 5.55
CA ARG A 114 14.60 -3.83 5.26
C ARG A 114 13.29 -3.07 5.36
N CYS A 115 12.23 -3.72 5.80
CA CYS A 115 10.88 -3.15 5.70
C CYS A 115 10.71 -1.86 6.48
N GLU A 116 11.52 -1.64 7.52
CA GLU A 116 11.42 -0.40 8.29
C GLU A 116 11.93 0.82 7.52
N PHE A 117 12.67 0.61 6.43
CA PHE A 117 13.19 1.68 5.59
C PHE A 117 12.36 1.89 4.32
N ILE A 118 11.35 1.04 4.09
CA ILE A 118 10.52 1.13 2.89
C ILE A 118 9.33 2.02 3.18
N LYS A 119 9.24 3.16 2.48
CA LYS A 119 8.24 4.19 2.73
C LYS A 119 7.25 4.37 1.58
N ILE A 120 7.46 3.67 0.47
CA ILE A 120 6.64 3.84 -0.72
C ILE A 120 6.14 2.48 -1.19
N VAL A 121 4.84 2.40 -1.50
CA VAL A 121 4.27 1.21 -2.12
C VAL A 121 3.56 1.61 -3.39
N LYS A 122 3.69 0.76 -4.41
CA LYS A 122 2.99 0.92 -5.69
C LYS A 122 1.83 -0.05 -5.72
N ILE A 123 0.61 0.46 -5.77
CA ILE A 123 -0.56 -0.40 -5.93
C ILE A 123 -0.64 -0.83 -7.39
N THR A 124 -0.75 -2.13 -7.61
CA THR A 124 -0.77 -2.69 -8.96
C THR A 124 -2.12 -3.24 -9.37
N GLU A 125 -2.96 -3.61 -8.40
CA GLU A 125 -4.25 -4.19 -8.75
C GLU A 125 -5.18 -4.23 -7.54
N VAL A 126 -6.47 -4.03 -7.80
CA VAL A 126 -7.53 -4.38 -6.85
C VAL A 126 -8.35 -5.45 -7.56
N SER A 127 -8.44 -6.62 -6.99
CA SER A 127 -9.10 -7.74 -7.68
C SER A 127 -9.96 -8.54 -6.73
N LYS A 128 -10.96 -9.21 -7.29
CA LYS A 128 -11.72 -10.18 -6.53
C LYS A 128 -11.07 -11.54 -6.75
N HIS A 129 -10.77 -12.20 -5.63
CA HIS A 129 -10.05 -13.46 -5.66
C HIS A 129 -11.02 -14.60 -5.33
N TYR A 130 -11.41 -15.33 -6.36
CA TYR A 130 -12.35 -16.43 -6.18
C TYR A 130 -11.66 -17.69 -5.69
N GLY A 131 -12.41 -18.51 -4.98
CA GLY A 131 -11.93 -19.82 -4.57
C GLY A 131 -11.01 -19.82 -3.38
N GLN A 132 -10.98 -18.74 -2.66
CA GLN A 132 -10.09 -18.61 -1.49
C GLN A 132 -10.85 -18.46 -0.20
#